data_ae6b91d6e2eca785c4c5eedcf862d6d4
#
_entry.id   ae6b91d6e2eca785c4c5eedcf862d6d4
#
_cell.length_a   1.000
_cell.length_b   1.000
_cell.length_c   1.000
_cell.angle_alpha   90.00
_cell.angle_beta   90.00
_cell.angle_gamma   90.00
#
_symmetry.space_group_name_H-M   'P 1'
#
loop_
_entity.id
_entity.type
_entity.pdbx_description
1 polymer ?
#
loop_
_entity_poly.entity_id
_entity_poly.type
_entity_poly.pdbx_seq_one_letter_code
_entity_poly.pdbx_strand_id
1 'polypeptide(L)'
;MLDIIRFYSKFNTTITEAFNQVQLNEDEERIPLRKSTIELIRKYVVLSTEYVKAAAAKNKLDMNYYLKRLSETAELFTPEIVKEIPPKVKSEMMARNKTLQEITKRFLKD
;
A
#
# COMPACT_ATOMS: atom_id res chain seq x y z
N MET A 1 -2.52 17.17 -10.56
CA MET A 1 -1.59 16.19 -11.17
C MET A 1 -0.29 16.04 -10.42
N LEU A 2 0.38 17.16 -10.08
CA LEU A 2 1.59 17.12 -9.27
C LEU A 2 1.35 16.44 -7.91
N ASP A 3 0.17 16.64 -7.32
CA ASP A 3 -0.15 16.05 -6.04
C ASP A 3 -0.30 14.53 -6.11
N ILE A 4 -0.86 14.00 -7.20
CA ILE A 4 -0.98 12.56 -7.39
C ILE A 4 0.41 11.93 -7.49
N ILE A 5 1.31 12.54 -8.26
CA ILE A 5 2.70 12.07 -8.40
C ILE A 5 3.40 12.07 -7.03
N ARG A 6 3.25 13.17 -6.30
CA ARG A 6 3.88 13.35 -5.00
C ARG A 6 3.41 12.30 -3.99
N PHE A 7 2.11 12.13 -3.87
CA PHE A 7 1.55 11.16 -2.91
C PHE A 7 1.87 9.73 -3.33
N TYR A 8 1.83 9.45 -4.61
CA TYR A 8 2.18 8.12 -5.09
C TYR A 8 3.65 7.80 -4.81
N SER A 9 4.55 8.73 -5.11
CA SER A 9 5.99 8.53 -4.85
C SER A 9 6.26 8.29 -3.37
N LYS A 10 5.65 9.10 -2.51
CA LYS A 10 5.79 8.93 -1.06
C LYS A 10 5.23 7.59 -0.60
N PHE A 11 4.03 7.24 -1.05
CA PHE A 11 3.41 5.96 -0.70
C PHE A 11 4.27 4.79 -1.16
N ASN A 12 4.71 4.81 -2.41
CA ASN A 12 5.50 3.72 -2.98
C ASN A 12 6.83 3.55 -2.24
N THR A 13 7.53 4.63 -1.97
CA THR A 13 8.79 4.59 -1.23
C THR A 13 8.59 4.05 0.17
N THR A 14 7.63 4.61 0.90
CA THR A 14 7.38 4.22 2.29
C THR A 14 6.99 2.75 2.42
N ILE A 15 6.03 2.30 1.60
CA ILE A 15 5.55 0.92 1.68
C ILE A 15 6.64 -0.07 1.23
N THR A 16 7.39 0.26 0.20
CA THR A 16 8.46 -0.60 -0.30
C THR A 16 9.56 -0.74 0.75
N GLU A 17 9.98 0.36 1.36
CA GLU A 17 10.98 0.31 2.42
C GLU A 17 10.51 -0.52 3.60
N ALA A 18 9.27 -0.33 4.03
CA ALA A 18 8.72 -1.08 5.17
C ALA A 18 8.74 -2.59 4.90
N PHE A 19 8.37 -3.02 3.70
CA PHE A 19 8.35 -4.44 3.39
C PHE A 19 9.74 -5.01 3.08
N ASN A 20 10.65 -4.20 2.52
CA ASN A 20 11.99 -4.68 2.20
C ASN A 20 12.91 -4.80 3.42
N GLN A 21 12.63 -4.04 4.48
CA GLN A 21 13.41 -4.11 5.71
C GLN A 21 13.20 -5.41 6.49
N VAL A 22 12.14 -6.15 6.16
CA VAL A 22 11.80 -7.36 6.87
C VAL A 22 11.91 -8.54 5.93
N GLN A 23 12.98 -9.34 6.10
CA GLN A 23 13.10 -10.61 5.41
C GLN A 23 12.43 -11.68 6.28
N LEU A 24 11.38 -12.27 5.74
CA LEU A 24 10.69 -13.36 6.42
C LEU A 24 11.30 -14.67 5.95
N ASN A 25 12.01 -15.33 6.85
CA ASN A 25 12.43 -16.70 6.63
C ASN A 25 11.23 -17.60 6.95
N GLU A 26 10.95 -18.53 6.03
CA GLU A 26 9.86 -19.48 6.20
C GLU A 26 10.03 -20.35 7.45
N ASP A 27 11.27 -20.46 7.94
CA ASP A 27 11.62 -21.26 9.11
C ASP A 27 11.47 -20.53 10.45
N GLU A 28 11.17 -19.22 10.43
CA GLU A 28 10.99 -18.45 11.65
C GLU A 28 9.60 -18.71 12.25
N GLU A 29 9.55 -18.75 13.59
CA GLU A 29 8.28 -18.87 14.31
C GLU A 29 7.36 -17.72 13.91
N ARG A 30 6.12 -18.07 13.61
CA ARG A 30 5.11 -17.07 13.25
C ARG A 30 4.75 -16.22 14.46
N ILE A 31 4.91 -14.92 14.33
CA ILE A 31 4.47 -13.96 15.32
C ILE A 31 2.94 -13.87 15.20
N PRO A 32 2.21 -13.95 16.32
CA PRO A 32 0.75 -13.82 16.28
C PRO A 32 0.31 -12.51 15.65
N LEU A 33 -0.65 -12.58 14.75
CA LEU A 33 -1.17 -11.41 14.06
C LEU A 33 -2.15 -10.65 14.96
N ARG A 34 -1.78 -9.44 15.34
CA ARG A 34 -2.61 -8.61 16.21
C ARG A 34 -3.81 -8.06 15.46
N LYS A 35 -4.89 -7.82 16.19
CA LYS A 35 -6.10 -7.22 15.64
C LYS A 35 -5.82 -5.87 14.99
N SER A 36 -4.98 -5.05 15.61
CA SER A 36 -4.59 -3.74 15.06
C SER A 36 -3.89 -3.87 13.72
N THR A 37 -3.05 -4.90 13.54
CA THR A 37 -2.37 -5.15 12.28
C THR A 37 -3.37 -5.59 11.21
N ILE A 38 -4.35 -6.43 11.57
CA ILE A 38 -5.41 -6.85 10.65
C ILE A 38 -6.21 -5.63 10.17
N GLU A 39 -6.56 -4.73 11.09
CA GLU A 39 -7.30 -3.52 10.75
C GLU A 39 -6.50 -2.61 9.81
N LEU A 40 -5.20 -2.51 10.04
CA LEU A 40 -4.31 -1.72 9.19
C LEU A 40 -4.26 -2.29 7.76
N ILE A 41 -4.15 -3.62 7.64
CA ILE A 41 -4.17 -4.30 6.34
C ILE A 41 -5.50 -4.04 5.63
N ARG A 42 -6.61 -4.16 6.36
CA ARG A 42 -7.94 -3.89 5.79
C ARG A 42 -8.05 -2.46 5.29
N LYS A 43 -7.56 -1.50 6.07
CA LYS A 43 -7.57 -0.09 5.68
C LYS A 43 -6.80 0.11 4.38
N TYR A 44 -5.62 -0.50 4.26
CA TYR A 44 -4.82 -0.45 3.04
C TYR A 44 -5.60 -1.02 1.86
N VAL A 45 -6.21 -2.18 2.02
CA VAL A 45 -6.98 -2.84 0.94
C VAL A 45 -8.16 -1.99 0.50
N VAL A 46 -8.92 -1.44 1.45
CA VAL A 46 -10.08 -0.60 1.13
C VAL A 46 -9.65 0.66 0.39
N LEU A 47 -8.61 1.35 0.87
CA LEU A 47 -8.14 2.57 0.23
C LEU A 47 -7.58 2.30 -1.17
N SER A 48 -6.86 1.20 -1.36
CA SER A 48 -6.35 0.84 -2.68
C SER A 48 -7.47 0.50 -3.65
N THR A 49 -8.52 -0.16 -3.18
CA THR A 49 -9.69 -0.48 -3.99
C THR A 49 -10.42 0.79 -4.42
N GLU A 50 -10.61 1.73 -3.49
CA GLU A 50 -11.25 3.01 -3.81
C GLU A 50 -10.41 3.83 -4.79
N TYR A 51 -9.09 3.77 -4.66
CA TYR A 51 -8.20 4.43 -5.61
C TYR A 51 -8.37 3.87 -7.02
N VAL A 52 -8.45 2.55 -7.16
CA VAL A 52 -8.68 1.91 -8.46
C VAL A 52 -10.02 2.35 -9.05
N LYS A 53 -11.06 2.41 -8.23
CA LYS A 53 -12.39 2.88 -8.68
C LYS A 53 -12.34 4.34 -9.14
N ALA A 54 -11.64 5.19 -8.40
CA ALA A 54 -11.49 6.59 -8.78
C ALA A 54 -10.74 6.73 -10.11
N ALA A 55 -9.70 5.92 -10.31
CA ALA A 55 -8.94 5.91 -11.56
C ALA A 55 -9.81 5.47 -12.74
N ALA A 56 -10.62 4.42 -12.54
CA ALA A 56 -11.54 3.94 -13.58
C ALA A 56 -12.57 5.01 -13.95
N ALA A 57 -13.01 5.79 -12.97
CA ALA A 57 -13.93 6.91 -13.18
C ALA A 57 -13.24 8.18 -13.67
N LYS A 58 -11.93 8.16 -13.81
CA LYS A 58 -11.10 9.33 -14.20
C LYS A 58 -11.28 10.51 -13.24
N ASN A 59 -11.55 10.21 -11.98
CA ASN A 59 -11.77 11.23 -10.96
C ASN A 59 -10.45 11.59 -10.27
N LYS A 60 -9.79 12.64 -10.78
CA LYS A 60 -8.48 13.07 -10.28
C LYS A 60 -8.49 13.51 -8.82
N LEU A 61 -9.56 14.17 -8.40
CA LEU A 61 -9.68 14.64 -7.01
C LEU A 61 -9.75 13.46 -6.04
N ASP A 62 -10.54 12.43 -6.38
CA ASP A 62 -10.65 11.25 -5.55
C ASP A 62 -9.34 10.43 -5.57
N MET A 63 -8.67 10.33 -6.73
CA MET A 63 -7.38 9.67 -6.81
C MET A 63 -6.38 10.33 -5.86
N ASN A 64 -6.31 11.67 -5.90
CA ASN A 64 -5.43 12.43 -5.01
C ASN A 64 -5.75 12.16 -3.54
N TYR A 65 -7.03 12.19 -3.21
CA TYR A 65 -7.48 11.95 -1.84
C TYR A 65 -7.06 10.56 -1.33
N TYR A 66 -7.31 9.53 -2.14
CA TYR A 66 -7.01 8.16 -1.72
C TYR A 66 -5.51 7.88 -1.67
N LEU A 67 -4.72 8.47 -2.57
CA LEU A 67 -3.26 8.34 -2.50
C LEU A 67 -2.69 9.03 -1.26
N LYS A 68 -3.24 10.17 -0.88
CA LYS A 68 -2.84 10.85 0.35
C LYS A 68 -3.11 9.94 1.56
N ARG A 69 -4.31 9.36 1.62
CA ARG A 69 -4.67 8.45 2.71
C ARG A 69 -3.81 7.20 2.70
N LEU A 70 -3.50 6.65 1.52
CA LEU A 70 -2.60 5.51 1.39
C LEU A 70 -1.20 5.85 1.89
N SER A 71 -0.69 7.05 1.58
CA SER A 71 0.61 7.50 2.07
C SER A 71 0.66 7.56 3.59
N GLU A 72 -0.40 8.10 4.20
CA GLU A 72 -0.51 8.17 5.65
C GLU A 72 -0.57 6.77 6.27
N THR A 73 -1.32 5.87 5.63
CA THR A 73 -1.46 4.49 6.09
C THR A 73 -0.12 3.74 5.98
N ALA A 74 0.62 3.98 4.88
CA ALA A 74 1.92 3.34 4.68
C ALA A 74 2.91 3.66 5.80
N GLU A 75 2.86 4.85 6.34
CA GLU A 75 3.73 5.27 7.43
C GLU A 75 3.49 4.47 8.73
N LEU A 76 2.32 3.86 8.85
CA LEU A 76 1.98 3.04 10.01
C LEU A 76 2.53 1.61 9.93
N PHE A 77 3.05 1.19 8.78
CA PHE A 77 3.66 -0.12 8.61
C PHE A 77 5.10 -0.09 9.11
N THR A 78 5.27 -0.24 10.42
CA THR A 78 6.60 -0.34 11.04
C THR A 78 7.19 -1.74 10.80
N PRO A 79 8.52 -1.94 10.96
CA PRO A 79 9.10 -3.26 10.84
C PRO A 79 8.44 -4.29 11.76
N GLU A 80 8.05 -3.87 12.97
CA GLU A 80 7.37 -4.76 13.91
C GLU A 80 6.03 -5.25 13.39
N ILE A 81 5.26 -4.35 12.77
CA ILE A 81 3.98 -4.69 12.18
C ILE A 81 4.17 -5.57 10.95
N VAL A 82 5.15 -5.24 10.10
CA VAL A 82 5.41 -6.02 8.89
C VAL A 82 5.82 -7.45 9.22
N LYS A 83 6.56 -7.65 10.32
CA LYS A 83 6.94 -9.00 10.77
C LYS A 83 5.74 -9.89 11.09
N GLU A 84 4.63 -9.31 11.52
CA GLU A 84 3.42 -10.06 11.83
C GLU A 84 2.67 -10.52 10.59
N ILE A 85 2.91 -9.87 9.44
CA ILE A 85 2.16 -10.14 8.22
C ILE A 85 2.62 -11.45 7.60
N PRO A 86 1.71 -12.43 7.37
CA PRO A 86 2.09 -13.69 6.73
C PRO A 86 2.69 -13.45 5.35
N PRO A 87 3.68 -14.26 4.93
CA PRO A 87 4.34 -14.09 3.63
C PRO A 87 3.38 -14.03 2.45
N LYS A 88 2.32 -14.81 2.47
CA LYS A 88 1.32 -14.81 1.41
C LYS A 88 0.60 -13.47 1.31
N VAL A 89 0.19 -12.92 2.46
CA VAL A 89 -0.48 -11.62 2.52
C VAL A 89 0.47 -10.51 2.09
N LYS A 90 1.73 -10.60 2.53
CA LYS A 90 2.78 -9.65 2.12
C LYS A 90 2.92 -9.63 0.60
N SER A 91 2.99 -10.81 -0.03
CA SER A 91 3.10 -10.92 -1.49
C SER A 91 1.90 -10.31 -2.20
N GLU A 92 0.69 -10.54 -1.68
CA GLU A 92 -0.53 -9.97 -2.24
C GLU A 92 -0.52 -8.44 -2.14
N MET A 93 -0.07 -7.89 -1.01
CA MET A 93 0.03 -6.44 -0.84
C MET A 93 1.05 -5.83 -1.80
N MET A 94 2.19 -6.49 -2.02
CA MET A 94 3.20 -6.01 -2.96
C MET A 94 2.70 -6.06 -4.40
N ALA A 95 1.95 -7.11 -4.77
CA ALA A 95 1.32 -7.21 -6.08
C ALA A 95 0.28 -6.11 -6.29
N ARG A 96 -0.50 -5.80 -5.25
CA ARG A 96 -1.47 -4.71 -5.28
C ARG A 96 -0.77 -3.36 -5.46
N ASN A 97 0.34 -3.15 -4.76
CA ASN A 97 1.13 -1.93 -4.91
C ASN A 97 1.64 -1.77 -6.36
N LYS A 98 2.09 -2.86 -6.96
CA LYS A 98 2.54 -2.84 -8.36
C LYS A 98 1.40 -2.47 -9.31
N THR A 99 0.20 -2.97 -9.06
CA THR A 99 -0.99 -2.62 -9.84
C THR A 99 -1.29 -1.13 -9.73
N LEU A 100 -1.23 -0.57 -8.50
CA LEU A 100 -1.43 0.86 -8.30
C LEU A 100 -0.38 1.68 -9.05
N GLN A 101 0.85 1.19 -9.10
CA GLN A 101 1.92 1.84 -9.84
C GLN A 101 1.60 1.92 -11.34
N GLU A 102 1.13 0.83 -11.91
CA GLU A 102 0.77 0.78 -13.33
C GLU A 102 -0.40 1.70 -13.65
N ILE A 103 -1.41 1.71 -12.79
CA ILE A 103 -2.58 2.59 -12.94
C ILE A 103 -2.15 4.06 -12.90
N THR A 104 -1.30 4.42 -11.94
CA THR A 104 -0.81 5.78 -11.79
C THR A 104 -0.01 6.22 -13.02
N LYS A 105 0.83 5.34 -13.55
CA LYS A 105 1.60 5.64 -14.77
C LYS A 105 0.70 5.89 -15.97
N ARG A 106 -0.33 5.08 -16.16
CA ARG A 106 -1.30 5.27 -17.25
C ARG A 106 -2.01 6.60 -17.12
N PHE A 107 -2.41 6.93 -15.90
CA PHE A 107 -3.09 8.19 -15.63
C PHE A 107 -2.21 9.40 -15.96
N LEU A 108 -0.90 9.29 -15.67
CA LEU A 108 0.04 10.37 -15.92
C LEU A 108 0.37 10.58 -17.40
N LYS A 109 0.16 9.57 -18.24
CA LYS A 109 0.40 9.69 -19.68
C LYS A 109 -0.73 10.41 -20.40
N ASP A 110 -1.88 10.47 -19.80
CA ASP A 110 -3.04 11.15 -20.35
C ASP A 110 -3.12 12.59 -19.83
#